data_44cd1db1ce85c7ce06fe9515046b9276
#
_entry.id   44cd1db1ce85c7ce06fe9515046b9276
#
_cell.length_a   1.000
_cell.length_b   1.000
_cell.length_c   1.000
_cell.angle_alpha   90.00
_cell.angle_beta   90.00
_cell.angle_gamma   90.00
#
_symmetry.space_group_name_H-M   'P 1'
#
loop_
_entity.id
_entity.type
_entity.pdbx_description
1 polymer ?
#
loop_
_entity_poly.entity_id
_entity_poly.type
_entity_poly.pdbx_seq_one_letter_code
_entity_poly.pdbx_strand_id
1 'polypeptide(L)'
;MKILLSNKFYYRRGGDCVCTINLEELLKRKGHEVAIFAMQYPDNIETPWSKYFPGEVKFKPGLGMLEALLRPFGTNEVKRKFTALLDDFCPDIVHLNNIHSQLSPVIAEIAHQKGIKVIWTLHDYKLLCPRYDCLRNGDTICEECFSDKRKVLEYKCMKHSRLASYLSYWESMKWNRERLEVCTDIFICPSRFMAEKMRQGGFDSKKIKTVCNFIDTEKCYGKDYTKRGNYYCFIGRLSPEKGVRTLIEAANALPYKLVVIGGGALAGGVKDRSWE
;
A
#
# COMPACT_ATOMS: atom_id res chain seq x y z
N MET A 1 23.95 0.87 8.74
CA MET A 1 22.99 1.96 8.87
C MET A 1 21.78 1.46 9.67
N LYS A 2 21.11 2.36 10.36
CA LYS A 2 19.85 2.11 11.05
C LYS A 2 18.69 2.52 10.14
N ILE A 3 17.81 1.60 9.79
CA ILE A 3 16.71 1.82 8.84
C ILE A 3 15.39 1.49 9.53
N LEU A 4 14.47 2.46 9.56
CA LEU A 4 13.13 2.26 10.06
C LEU A 4 12.18 2.02 8.86
N LEU A 5 11.62 0.82 8.76
CA LEU A 5 10.58 0.51 7.77
C LEU A 5 9.20 0.77 8.37
N SER A 6 8.32 1.39 7.62
CA SER A 6 6.94 1.61 8.05
C SER A 6 5.95 1.06 7.03
N ASN A 7 5.02 0.22 7.51
CA ASN A 7 3.88 -0.27 6.76
C ASN A 7 2.70 -0.46 7.72
N LYS A 8 1.47 -0.21 7.26
CA LYS A 8 0.29 -0.31 8.15
C LYS A 8 0.04 -1.71 8.73
N PHE A 9 0.45 -2.77 8.02
CA PHE A 9 0.35 -4.16 8.47
C PHE A 9 1.75 -4.80 8.52
N TYR A 10 2.00 -5.59 9.54
CA TYR A 10 3.28 -6.31 9.70
C TYR A 10 3.05 -7.82 9.82
N TYR A 11 2.28 -8.36 8.86
CA TYR A 11 2.04 -9.79 8.66
C TYR A 11 1.78 -10.07 7.17
N ARG A 12 1.87 -11.32 6.73
CA ARG A 12 1.73 -11.70 5.31
C ARG A 12 0.27 -11.64 4.88
N ARG A 13 -0.19 -10.45 4.50
CA ARG A 13 -1.56 -10.18 4.06
C ARG A 13 -1.68 -9.91 2.56
N GLY A 14 -0.78 -9.16 2.00
CA GLY A 14 -0.83 -8.69 0.60
C GLY A 14 0.55 -8.32 0.08
N GLY A 15 0.61 -7.89 -1.18
CA GLY A 15 1.87 -7.62 -1.85
C GLY A 15 2.74 -6.57 -1.18
N ASP A 16 2.16 -5.48 -0.68
CA ASP A 16 2.83 -4.43 0.07
C ASP A 16 3.48 -4.95 1.36
N CYS A 17 2.75 -5.80 2.10
CA CYS A 17 3.25 -6.41 3.33
C CYS A 17 4.39 -7.39 3.05
N VAL A 18 4.23 -8.26 2.05
CA VAL A 18 5.26 -9.22 1.64
C VAL A 18 6.51 -8.48 1.15
N CYS A 19 6.34 -7.41 0.38
CA CYS A 19 7.44 -6.56 -0.08
C CYS A 19 8.22 -5.96 1.11
N THR A 20 7.50 -5.41 2.10
CA THR A 20 8.12 -4.81 3.30
C THR A 20 8.87 -5.85 4.14
N ILE A 21 8.29 -7.03 4.36
CA ILE A 21 8.92 -8.13 5.11
C ILE A 21 10.17 -8.64 4.38
N ASN A 22 10.08 -8.85 3.08
CA ASN A 22 11.25 -9.29 2.28
C ASN A 22 12.34 -8.21 2.27
N LEU A 23 11.99 -6.93 2.25
CA LEU A 23 12.95 -5.82 2.33
C LEU A 23 13.65 -5.81 3.69
N GLU A 24 12.93 -6.01 4.77
CA GLU A 24 13.49 -6.13 6.11
C GLU A 24 14.52 -7.28 6.17
N GLU A 25 14.13 -8.47 5.71
CA GLU A 25 15.00 -9.65 5.66
C GLU A 25 16.28 -9.37 4.82
N LEU A 26 16.13 -8.73 3.66
CA LEU A 26 17.25 -8.35 2.80
C LEU A 26 18.19 -7.35 3.47
N LEU A 27 17.66 -6.30 4.08
CA LEU A 27 18.46 -5.27 4.74
C LEU A 27 19.24 -5.85 5.93
N LYS A 28 18.61 -6.71 6.74
CA LYS A 28 19.27 -7.42 7.84
C LYS A 28 20.40 -8.32 7.34
N ARG A 29 20.17 -9.08 6.26
CA ARG A 29 21.23 -9.90 5.60
C ARG A 29 22.40 -9.06 5.07
N LYS A 30 22.13 -7.81 4.69
CA LYS A 30 23.15 -6.85 4.25
C LYS A 30 23.86 -6.13 5.40
N GLY A 31 23.59 -6.50 6.66
CA GLY A 31 24.26 -5.95 7.84
C GLY A 31 23.67 -4.60 8.32
N HIS A 32 22.45 -4.28 7.94
CA HIS A 32 21.77 -3.09 8.48
C HIS A 32 20.96 -3.45 9.73
N GLU A 33 20.89 -2.51 10.68
CA GLU A 33 19.93 -2.58 11.78
C GLU A 33 18.58 -2.10 11.27
N VAL A 34 17.53 -2.90 11.52
CA VAL A 34 16.18 -2.58 11.00
C VAL A 34 15.17 -2.59 12.13
N ALA A 35 14.42 -1.49 12.24
CA ALA A 35 13.24 -1.37 13.07
C ALA A 35 11.98 -1.32 12.20
N ILE A 36 10.85 -1.70 12.78
CA ILE A 36 9.53 -1.67 12.12
C ILE A 36 8.60 -0.73 12.87
N PHE A 37 7.78 0.03 12.12
CA PHE A 37 6.63 0.75 12.63
C PHE A 37 5.37 0.35 11.88
N ALA A 38 4.43 -0.27 12.58
CA ALA A 38 3.17 -0.76 12.03
C ALA A 38 2.02 -0.51 12.99
N MET A 39 0.80 -0.89 12.61
CA MET A 39 -0.33 -0.93 13.53
C MET A 39 -0.35 -2.25 14.31
N GLN A 40 -0.97 -2.21 15.49
CA GLN A 40 -1.13 -3.39 16.32
C GLN A 40 -2.22 -4.31 15.77
N TYR A 41 -1.84 -5.53 15.40
CA TYR A 41 -2.75 -6.61 15.01
C TYR A 41 -2.33 -7.92 15.66
N PRO A 42 -3.30 -8.84 15.93
CA PRO A 42 -2.97 -10.15 16.52
C PRO A 42 -2.02 -10.99 15.65
N ASP A 43 -2.10 -10.83 14.32
CA ASP A 43 -1.32 -11.59 13.35
C ASP A 43 0.07 -11.01 13.08
N ASN A 44 0.46 -9.91 13.74
CA ASN A 44 1.76 -9.29 13.52
C ASN A 44 2.90 -10.26 13.84
N ILE A 45 3.94 -10.21 13.02
CA ILE A 45 5.22 -10.85 13.33
C ILE A 45 5.76 -10.25 14.62
N GLU A 46 6.28 -11.09 15.50
CA GLU A 46 6.89 -10.65 16.77
C GLU A 46 8.09 -9.76 16.51
N THR A 47 8.15 -8.64 17.24
CA THR A 47 9.24 -7.68 17.15
C THR A 47 9.34 -6.87 18.44
N PRO A 48 10.55 -6.51 18.89
CA PRO A 48 10.74 -5.65 20.07
C PRO A 48 10.13 -4.25 19.88
N TRP A 49 9.86 -3.86 18.65
CA TRP A 49 9.30 -2.56 18.29
C TRP A 49 7.78 -2.47 18.45
N SER A 50 7.10 -3.60 18.69
CA SER A 50 5.64 -3.67 18.83
C SER A 50 5.08 -2.77 19.94
N LYS A 51 5.88 -2.47 20.98
CA LYS A 51 5.53 -1.52 22.05
C LYS A 51 5.20 -0.10 21.53
N TYR A 52 5.72 0.27 20.37
CA TYR A 52 5.47 1.56 19.71
C TYR A 52 4.31 1.53 18.71
N PHE A 53 3.73 0.38 18.42
CA PHE A 53 2.66 0.29 17.42
C PHE A 53 1.39 0.97 17.91
N PRO A 54 0.79 1.90 17.14
CA PRO A 54 -0.54 2.43 17.46
C PRO A 54 -1.60 1.34 17.33
N GLY A 55 -2.69 1.48 18.09
CA GLY A 55 -3.80 0.54 18.05
C GLY A 55 -4.44 0.41 16.66
N GLU A 56 -5.07 -0.73 16.38
CA GLU A 56 -5.83 -0.90 15.13
C GLU A 56 -6.99 0.08 15.03
N VAL A 57 -7.34 0.47 13.80
CA VAL A 57 -8.49 1.33 13.55
C VAL A 57 -9.77 0.50 13.59
N LYS A 58 -10.63 0.74 14.59
CA LYS A 58 -11.91 0.04 14.77
C LYS A 58 -13.07 0.93 14.35
N PHE A 59 -13.81 0.51 13.32
CA PHE A 59 -15.03 1.20 12.87
C PHE A 59 -16.24 0.79 13.73
N LYS A 60 -16.13 1.00 15.05
CA LYS A 60 -17.24 0.76 16.00
C LYS A 60 -17.97 2.07 16.27
N PRO A 61 -19.32 2.07 16.40
CA PRO A 61 -20.08 3.26 16.80
C PRO A 61 -19.52 3.90 18.08
N GLY A 62 -19.54 5.24 18.15
CA GLY A 62 -19.01 6.01 19.28
C GLY A 62 -17.59 6.53 19.04
N LEU A 63 -16.76 6.61 20.08
CA LEU A 63 -15.41 7.20 20.04
C LEU A 63 -14.48 6.51 19.02
N GLY A 64 -14.63 5.20 18.81
CA GLY A 64 -13.84 4.46 17.82
C GLY A 64 -14.08 4.92 16.37
N MET A 65 -15.31 5.31 16.05
CA MET A 65 -15.63 5.88 14.73
C MET A 65 -14.96 7.25 14.55
N LEU A 66 -14.98 8.12 15.56
CA LEU A 66 -14.34 9.43 15.50
C LEU A 66 -12.82 9.29 15.31
N GLU A 67 -12.20 8.39 16.06
CA GLU A 67 -10.78 8.09 15.91
C GLU A 67 -10.46 7.58 14.49
N ALA A 68 -11.26 6.65 13.96
CA ALA A 68 -11.10 6.14 12.61
C ALA A 68 -11.17 7.24 11.54
N LEU A 69 -12.07 8.23 11.71
CA LEU A 69 -12.22 9.36 10.81
C LEU A 69 -11.05 10.34 10.90
N LEU A 70 -10.44 10.49 12.07
CA LEU A 70 -9.31 11.40 12.31
C LEU A 70 -7.95 10.77 11.96
N ARG A 71 -7.85 9.46 11.93
CA ARG A 71 -6.60 8.72 11.68
C ARG A 71 -5.87 9.18 10.40
N PRO A 72 -6.54 9.37 9.25
CA PRO A 72 -5.90 9.84 8.03
C PRO A 72 -5.20 11.20 8.17
N PHE A 73 -5.67 12.01 9.11
CA PHE A 73 -5.12 13.34 9.37
C PHE A 73 -3.97 13.36 10.39
N GLY A 74 -3.60 12.19 10.95
CA GLY A 74 -2.50 12.05 11.91
C GLY A 74 -2.92 12.33 13.35
N THR A 75 -3.31 11.27 14.07
CA THR A 75 -3.71 11.35 15.48
C THR A 75 -2.52 11.53 16.40
N ASN A 76 -2.78 12.05 17.60
CA ASN A 76 -1.75 12.23 18.63
C ASN A 76 -1.11 10.90 19.05
N GLU A 77 -1.86 9.79 19.04
CA GLU A 77 -1.29 8.47 19.33
C GLU A 77 -0.19 8.09 18.33
N VAL A 78 -0.48 8.19 17.02
CA VAL A 78 0.50 7.90 15.96
C VAL A 78 1.73 8.79 16.11
N LYS A 79 1.53 10.10 16.28
CA LYS A 79 2.64 11.05 16.45
C LYS A 79 3.52 10.69 17.63
N ARG A 80 2.93 10.52 18.81
CA ARG A 80 3.65 10.21 20.05
C ARG A 80 4.45 8.90 19.96
N LYS A 81 3.79 7.83 19.46
CA LYS A 81 4.41 6.50 19.36
C LYS A 81 5.52 6.48 18.31
N PHE A 82 5.30 7.13 17.15
CA PHE A 82 6.33 7.23 16.13
C PHE A 82 7.54 8.06 16.61
N THR A 83 7.30 9.20 17.24
CA THR A 83 8.38 10.03 17.82
C THR A 83 9.19 9.24 18.85
N ALA A 84 8.52 8.52 19.75
CA ALA A 84 9.20 7.71 20.74
C ALA A 84 10.08 6.59 20.12
N LEU A 85 9.60 5.99 19.02
CA LEU A 85 10.42 5.02 18.28
C LEU A 85 11.62 5.68 17.60
N LEU A 86 11.47 6.86 17.02
CA LEU A 86 12.59 7.60 16.42
C LEU A 86 13.65 7.96 17.47
N ASP A 87 13.22 8.34 18.66
CA ASP A 87 14.13 8.73 19.75
C ASP A 87 14.89 7.51 20.36
N ASP A 88 14.24 6.33 20.41
CA ASP A 88 14.85 5.09 20.90
C ASP A 88 15.78 4.46 19.85
N PHE A 89 15.34 4.38 18.61
CA PHE A 89 16.09 3.69 17.56
C PHE A 89 17.13 4.58 16.85
N CYS A 90 16.89 5.90 16.76
CA CYS A 90 17.75 6.88 16.06
C CYS A 90 18.09 6.44 14.62
N PRO A 91 17.11 6.28 13.72
CA PRO A 91 17.34 5.80 12.36
C PRO A 91 18.06 6.83 11.49
N ASP A 92 18.94 6.36 10.59
CA ASP A 92 19.53 7.17 9.53
C ASP A 92 18.50 7.44 8.41
N ILE A 93 17.61 6.47 8.19
CA ILE A 93 16.59 6.49 7.12
C ILE A 93 15.26 5.98 7.66
N VAL A 94 14.18 6.67 7.29
CA VAL A 94 12.81 6.19 7.41
C VAL A 94 12.31 5.81 6.02
N HIS A 95 11.98 4.53 5.82
CA HIS A 95 11.44 4.02 4.57
C HIS A 95 9.96 3.67 4.73
N LEU A 96 9.12 4.47 4.11
CA LEU A 96 7.68 4.36 4.14
C LEU A 96 7.19 3.45 3.01
N ASN A 97 6.19 2.63 3.29
CA ASN A 97 5.48 1.79 2.34
C ASN A 97 4.00 2.20 2.31
N ASN A 98 3.07 1.29 2.55
CA ASN A 98 1.65 1.59 2.56
C ASN A 98 1.23 2.11 3.95
N ILE A 99 1.34 3.42 4.17
CA ILE A 99 1.05 4.09 5.43
C ILE A 99 -0.27 4.86 5.45
N HIS A 100 -0.89 5.03 4.27
CA HIS A 100 -2.08 5.86 4.09
C HIS A 100 -3.23 5.48 5.01
N SER A 101 -3.99 6.50 5.37
CA SER A 101 -5.22 6.47 6.15
C SER A 101 -5.10 5.93 7.58
N GLN A 102 -4.08 5.14 7.89
CA GLN A 102 -3.98 4.49 9.19
C GLN A 102 -2.78 4.96 10.03
N LEU A 103 -1.59 5.07 9.43
CA LEU A 103 -0.41 5.67 10.04
C LEU A 103 -0.27 7.15 9.66
N SER A 104 -0.86 7.54 8.52
CA SER A 104 -0.86 8.90 7.98
C SER A 104 0.51 9.40 7.52
N PRO A 105 0.57 10.26 6.51
CA PRO A 105 1.80 10.95 6.10
C PRO A 105 2.45 11.83 7.19
N VAL A 106 1.77 12.06 8.30
CA VAL A 106 2.34 12.77 9.45
C VAL A 106 3.67 12.18 9.94
N ILE A 107 3.89 10.86 9.75
CA ILE A 107 5.15 10.21 10.12
C ILE A 107 6.30 10.62 9.20
N ALA A 108 6.04 10.91 7.92
CA ALA A 108 7.03 11.50 7.02
C ALA A 108 7.46 12.90 7.50
N GLU A 109 6.49 13.74 7.89
CA GLU A 109 6.77 15.08 8.40
C GLU A 109 7.60 15.03 9.68
N ILE A 110 7.26 14.16 10.63
CA ILE A 110 8.01 14.03 11.90
C ILE A 110 9.43 13.58 11.63
N ALA A 111 9.64 12.61 10.73
CA ALA A 111 10.99 12.16 10.35
C ALA A 111 11.79 13.30 9.70
N HIS A 112 11.19 14.00 8.75
CA HIS A 112 11.81 15.15 8.10
C HIS A 112 12.16 16.28 9.08
N GLN A 113 11.28 16.63 10.01
CA GLN A 113 11.52 17.65 11.03
C GLN A 113 12.68 17.29 11.97
N LYS A 114 12.96 16.00 12.15
CA LYS A 114 14.12 15.50 12.90
C LYS A 114 15.40 15.39 12.03
N GLY A 115 15.35 15.83 10.76
CA GLY A 115 16.48 15.75 9.84
C GLY A 115 16.79 14.35 9.31
N ILE A 116 15.87 13.39 9.49
CA ILE A 116 16.02 12.01 9.04
C ILE A 116 15.60 11.91 7.57
N LYS A 117 16.39 11.19 6.75
CA LYS A 117 16.07 10.94 5.34
C LYS A 117 14.81 10.09 5.19
N VAL A 118 13.90 10.52 4.32
CA VAL A 118 12.62 9.85 4.07
C VAL A 118 12.58 9.30 2.65
N ILE A 119 12.40 7.99 2.54
CA ILE A 119 12.16 7.27 1.29
C ILE A 119 10.74 6.73 1.32
N TRP A 120 10.00 6.79 0.22
CA TRP A 120 8.63 6.30 0.17
C TRP A 120 8.40 5.41 -1.06
N THR A 121 8.21 4.11 -0.83
CA THR A 121 7.79 3.18 -1.90
C THR A 121 6.27 3.23 -2.07
N LEU A 122 5.84 3.47 -3.29
CA LEU A 122 4.44 3.60 -3.66
C LEU A 122 3.88 2.23 -4.07
N HIS A 123 2.86 1.77 -3.38
CA HIS A 123 2.17 0.50 -3.66
C HIS A 123 0.80 0.69 -4.31
N ASP A 124 0.33 1.93 -4.39
CA ASP A 124 -0.94 2.34 -5.00
C ASP A 124 -0.87 3.80 -5.46
N TYR A 125 -1.95 4.32 -6.01
CA TYR A 125 -2.04 5.70 -6.53
C TYR A 125 -2.60 6.70 -5.52
N LYS A 126 -2.57 6.43 -4.21
CA LYS A 126 -3.19 7.28 -3.19
C LYS A 126 -2.71 8.73 -3.22
N LEU A 127 -1.47 8.99 -3.58
CA LEU A 127 -0.92 10.34 -3.69
C LEU A 127 -1.52 11.12 -4.88
N LEU A 128 -2.00 10.41 -5.89
CA LEU A 128 -2.60 10.97 -7.11
C LEU A 128 -4.13 10.97 -7.05
N CYS A 129 -4.71 9.87 -6.61
CA CYS A 129 -6.15 9.63 -6.56
C CYS A 129 -6.60 9.36 -5.12
N PRO A 130 -7.50 10.16 -4.52
CA PRO A 130 -7.97 9.93 -3.16
C PRO A 130 -8.56 8.53 -2.93
N ARG A 131 -9.07 7.87 -3.98
CA ARG A 131 -9.56 6.49 -3.96
C ARG A 131 -8.43 5.45 -4.02
N TYR A 132 -7.20 5.81 -4.41
CA TYR A 132 -5.97 5.00 -4.55
C TYR A 132 -5.86 4.09 -5.78
N ASP A 133 -6.92 3.79 -6.51
CA ASP A 133 -6.93 2.80 -7.61
C ASP A 133 -7.15 3.42 -9.00
N CYS A 134 -7.36 4.74 -9.08
CA CYS A 134 -7.68 5.46 -10.32
C CYS A 134 -8.91 4.88 -11.06
N LEU A 135 -9.86 4.35 -10.30
CA LEU A 135 -11.13 3.84 -10.84
C LEU A 135 -12.31 4.67 -10.34
N ARG A 136 -13.01 5.36 -11.24
CA ARG A 136 -14.27 5.99 -10.92
C ARG A 136 -15.31 4.89 -10.69
N ASN A 137 -15.98 4.93 -9.54
CA ASN A 137 -16.97 3.95 -9.09
C ASN A 137 -16.48 2.49 -9.02
N GLY A 138 -15.18 2.25 -9.21
CA GLY A 138 -14.56 0.93 -9.11
C GLY A 138 -14.47 0.15 -10.43
N ASP A 139 -14.83 0.76 -11.56
CA ASP A 139 -14.87 0.12 -12.89
C ASP A 139 -14.25 0.96 -14.00
N THR A 140 -14.45 2.26 -14.00
CA THR A 140 -14.01 3.13 -15.08
C THR A 140 -12.67 3.79 -14.75
N ILE A 141 -11.67 3.63 -15.61
CA ILE A 141 -10.36 4.30 -15.46
C ILE A 141 -10.57 5.81 -15.42
N CYS A 142 -10.01 6.46 -14.40
CA CYS A 142 -10.16 7.90 -14.18
C CYS A 142 -8.90 8.50 -13.55
N GLU A 143 -8.38 9.54 -14.16
CA GLU A 143 -7.18 10.25 -13.72
C GLU A 143 -7.45 11.75 -13.40
N GLU A 144 -8.72 12.17 -13.41
CA GLU A 144 -9.12 13.57 -13.24
C GLU A 144 -8.66 14.17 -11.90
N CYS A 145 -8.50 13.34 -10.85
CA CYS A 145 -7.97 13.77 -9.56
C CYS A 145 -6.47 14.14 -9.58
N PHE A 146 -5.76 13.90 -10.69
CA PHE A 146 -4.36 14.35 -10.82
C PHE A 146 -4.29 15.88 -10.86
N SER A 147 -5.24 16.51 -11.53
CA SER A 147 -5.35 17.97 -11.64
C SER A 147 -6.35 18.59 -10.65
N ASP A 148 -7.46 17.92 -10.37
CA ASP A 148 -8.52 18.45 -9.50
C ASP A 148 -9.06 17.41 -8.53
N LYS A 149 -8.66 17.49 -7.27
CA LYS A 149 -9.10 16.57 -6.20
C LYS A 149 -10.61 16.66 -5.90
N ARG A 150 -11.31 17.74 -6.31
CA ARG A 150 -12.77 17.88 -6.12
C ARG A 150 -13.56 16.80 -6.88
N LYS A 151 -12.97 16.22 -7.93
CA LYS A 151 -13.58 15.13 -8.70
C LYS A 151 -13.97 13.92 -7.84
N VAL A 152 -13.27 13.66 -6.74
CA VAL A 152 -13.67 12.60 -5.79
C VAL A 152 -15.03 12.87 -5.14
N LEU A 153 -15.38 14.15 -4.94
CA LEU A 153 -16.68 14.58 -4.40
C LEU A 153 -17.78 14.47 -5.46
N GLU A 154 -17.50 15.00 -6.64
CA GLU A 154 -18.42 15.01 -7.78
C GLU A 154 -18.90 13.60 -8.11
N TYR A 155 -17.97 12.65 -8.22
CA TYR A 155 -18.27 11.26 -8.56
C TYR A 155 -18.58 10.37 -7.34
N LYS A 156 -18.53 10.89 -6.12
CA LYS A 156 -18.75 10.12 -4.89
C LYS A 156 -17.93 8.82 -4.86
N CYS A 157 -16.64 8.91 -5.26
CA CYS A 157 -15.80 7.75 -5.53
C CYS A 157 -15.60 6.81 -4.33
N MET A 158 -15.73 7.32 -3.09
CA MET A 158 -15.54 6.51 -1.89
C MET A 158 -16.84 5.78 -1.52
N LYS A 159 -17.01 4.56 -2.07
CA LYS A 159 -18.15 3.66 -1.81
C LYS A 159 -19.51 4.34 -2.05
N HIS A 160 -19.62 5.22 -3.04
CA HIS A 160 -20.80 6.03 -3.36
C HIS A 160 -21.29 6.92 -2.18
N SER A 161 -20.47 7.07 -1.12
CA SER A 161 -20.78 7.88 0.06
C SER A 161 -20.26 9.31 -0.09
N ARG A 162 -21.16 10.30 0.08
CA ARG A 162 -20.78 11.72 0.09
C ARG A 162 -19.81 12.03 1.24
N LEU A 163 -20.11 11.52 2.44
CA LEU A 163 -19.29 11.77 3.63
C LEU A 163 -17.88 11.15 3.48
N ALA A 164 -17.80 9.90 3.03
CA ALA A 164 -16.51 9.25 2.83
C ALA A 164 -15.68 9.95 1.74
N SER A 165 -16.32 10.40 0.66
CA SER A 165 -15.66 11.18 -0.40
C SER A 165 -15.17 12.53 0.10
N TYR A 166 -15.96 13.21 0.94
CA TYR A 166 -15.59 14.47 1.58
C TYR A 166 -14.36 14.31 2.49
N LEU A 167 -14.34 13.29 3.34
CA LEU A 167 -13.18 13.00 4.19
C LEU A 167 -11.92 12.69 3.36
N SER A 168 -12.07 11.90 2.30
CA SER A 168 -10.97 11.57 1.40
C SER A 168 -10.46 12.79 0.61
N TYR A 169 -11.35 13.71 0.24
CA TYR A 169 -10.97 14.99 -0.34
C TYR A 169 -10.11 15.80 0.64
N TRP A 170 -10.57 16.00 1.89
CA TRP A 170 -9.82 16.75 2.88
C TRP A 170 -8.50 16.09 3.28
N GLU A 171 -8.46 14.75 3.34
CA GLU A 171 -7.20 14.02 3.48
C GLU A 171 -6.22 14.39 2.38
N SER A 172 -6.67 14.38 1.11
CA SER A 172 -5.83 14.70 -0.05
C SER A 172 -5.42 16.17 -0.13
N MET A 173 -6.25 17.09 0.41
CA MET A 173 -5.90 18.51 0.50
C MET A 173 -4.88 18.77 1.60
N LYS A 174 -5.01 18.08 2.74
CA LYS A 174 -4.05 18.18 3.84
C LYS A 174 -2.69 17.63 3.42
N TRP A 175 -2.68 16.48 2.76
CA TRP A 175 -1.49 15.79 2.26
C TRP A 175 -1.33 16.04 0.76
N ASN A 176 -1.30 17.33 0.39
CA ASN A 176 -1.10 17.74 -0.99
C ASN A 176 0.34 17.44 -1.46
N ARG A 177 0.55 17.50 -2.76
CA ARG A 177 1.82 17.18 -3.40
C ARG A 177 2.98 17.97 -2.80
N GLU A 178 2.85 19.28 -2.70
CA GLU A 178 3.88 20.20 -2.23
C GLU A 178 4.37 19.81 -0.83
N ARG A 179 3.42 19.52 0.08
CA ARG A 179 3.71 19.09 1.44
C ARG A 179 4.41 17.73 1.49
N LEU A 180 3.98 16.79 0.67
CA LEU A 180 4.59 15.46 0.59
C LEU A 180 5.99 15.52 -0.02
N GLU A 181 6.23 16.38 -1.00
CA GLU A 181 7.56 16.58 -1.59
C GLU A 181 8.53 17.23 -0.62
N VAL A 182 8.08 18.13 0.24
CA VAL A 182 8.93 18.73 1.28
C VAL A 182 9.42 17.66 2.27
N CYS A 183 8.56 16.76 2.71
CA CYS A 183 8.89 15.78 3.73
C CYS A 183 9.38 14.41 3.19
N THR A 184 9.60 14.29 1.87
CA THR A 184 10.07 13.05 1.24
C THR A 184 11.24 13.34 0.32
N ASP A 185 12.37 12.67 0.54
CA ASP A 185 13.56 12.83 -0.28
C ASP A 185 13.45 12.05 -1.60
N ILE A 186 12.91 10.82 -1.56
CA ILE A 186 12.79 9.93 -2.72
C ILE A 186 11.46 9.19 -2.70
N PHE A 187 10.75 9.23 -3.82
CA PHE A 187 9.61 8.35 -4.11
C PHE A 187 10.07 7.17 -4.98
N ILE A 188 9.93 5.96 -4.48
CA ILE A 188 10.23 4.73 -5.22
C ILE A 188 8.95 4.24 -5.89
N CYS A 189 8.97 4.14 -7.21
CA CYS A 189 7.90 3.60 -8.03
C CYS A 189 8.25 2.18 -8.48
N PRO A 190 7.42 1.16 -8.21
CA PRO A 190 7.72 -0.24 -8.54
C PRO A 190 7.64 -0.55 -10.05
N SER A 191 7.27 0.42 -10.87
CA SER A 191 7.26 0.30 -12.32
C SER A 191 7.48 1.65 -13.00
N ARG A 192 7.91 1.60 -14.27
CA ARG A 192 8.00 2.81 -15.13
C ARG A 192 6.63 3.46 -15.30
N PHE A 193 5.56 2.66 -15.37
CA PHE A 193 4.20 3.15 -15.48
C PHE A 193 3.80 4.00 -14.26
N MET A 194 4.06 3.51 -13.03
CA MET A 194 3.80 4.28 -11.81
C MET A 194 4.63 5.57 -11.79
N ALA A 195 5.91 5.50 -12.16
CA ALA A 195 6.78 6.68 -12.22
C ALA A 195 6.25 7.74 -13.21
N GLU A 196 5.75 7.31 -14.35
CA GLU A 196 5.14 8.21 -15.34
C GLU A 196 3.85 8.84 -14.81
N LYS A 197 2.97 8.06 -14.15
CA LYS A 197 1.77 8.61 -13.50
C LYS A 197 2.10 9.64 -12.43
N MET A 198 3.15 9.43 -11.64
CA MET A 198 3.62 10.40 -10.65
C MET A 198 4.07 11.71 -11.32
N ARG A 199 4.80 11.64 -12.45
CA ARG A 199 5.18 12.84 -13.23
C ARG A 199 3.97 13.55 -13.80
N GLN A 200 3.00 12.81 -14.36
CA GLN A 200 1.73 13.36 -14.86
C GLN A 200 0.93 14.06 -13.76
N GLY A 201 1.01 13.55 -12.52
CA GLY A 201 0.46 14.19 -11.32
C GLY A 201 1.27 15.37 -10.80
N GLY A 202 2.34 15.77 -11.51
CA GLY A 202 3.15 16.96 -11.23
C GLY A 202 4.23 16.77 -10.16
N PHE A 203 4.53 15.54 -9.72
CA PHE A 203 5.62 15.29 -8.78
C PHE A 203 7.00 15.52 -9.42
N ASP A 204 7.94 16.06 -8.63
CA ASP A 204 9.30 16.36 -9.09
C ASP A 204 10.02 15.10 -9.58
N SER A 205 10.36 15.10 -10.86
CA SER A 205 11.06 13.98 -11.52
C SER A 205 12.40 13.64 -10.88
N LYS A 206 13.07 14.60 -10.22
CA LYS A 206 14.34 14.38 -9.52
C LYS A 206 14.17 13.49 -8.30
N LYS A 207 13.00 13.54 -7.66
CA LYS A 207 12.66 12.74 -6.48
C LYS A 207 12.09 11.37 -6.84
N ILE A 208 11.73 11.11 -8.11
CA ILE A 208 11.13 9.85 -8.56
C ILE A 208 12.23 8.88 -9.01
N LYS A 209 12.25 7.69 -8.41
CA LYS A 209 13.12 6.58 -8.81
C LYS A 209 12.28 5.34 -9.12
N THR A 210 12.65 4.63 -10.18
CA THR A 210 12.01 3.35 -10.53
C THR A 210 12.84 2.21 -10.00
N VAL A 211 12.30 1.45 -9.04
CA VAL A 211 12.90 0.24 -8.50
C VAL A 211 11.80 -0.82 -8.41
N CYS A 212 11.91 -1.86 -9.23
CA CYS A 212 10.91 -2.93 -9.24
C CYS A 212 10.89 -3.69 -7.91
N ASN A 213 9.71 -4.18 -7.54
CA ASN A 213 9.61 -5.14 -6.45
C ASN A 213 10.45 -6.38 -6.78
N PHE A 214 11.09 -6.94 -5.77
CA PHE A 214 11.96 -8.08 -5.92
C PHE A 214 11.35 -9.32 -5.25
N ILE A 215 11.83 -10.48 -5.67
CA ILE A 215 11.58 -11.77 -5.02
C ILE A 215 12.92 -12.35 -4.55
N ASP A 216 12.87 -13.08 -3.45
CA ASP A 216 14.04 -13.80 -2.96
C ASP A 216 14.25 -15.06 -3.83
N THR A 217 15.20 -14.96 -4.74
CA THR A 217 15.50 -16.07 -5.68
C THR A 217 16.04 -17.31 -4.97
N GLU A 218 16.70 -17.17 -3.81
CA GLU A 218 17.19 -18.30 -3.03
C GLU A 218 16.02 -19.20 -2.57
N LYS A 219 14.84 -18.64 -2.32
CA LYS A 219 13.62 -19.41 -2.00
C LYS A 219 13.07 -20.21 -3.20
N CYS A 220 13.60 -19.96 -4.41
CA CYS A 220 13.18 -20.63 -5.64
C CYS A 220 14.15 -21.74 -6.09
N TYR A 221 15.36 -21.83 -5.53
CA TYR A 221 16.33 -22.84 -5.88
C TYR A 221 15.88 -24.25 -5.45
N GLY A 222 16.28 -25.25 -6.20
CA GLY A 222 16.02 -26.69 -5.93
C GLY A 222 14.63 -27.17 -6.36
N LYS A 223 13.81 -26.33 -7.00
CA LYS A 223 12.52 -26.76 -7.57
C LYS A 223 12.73 -27.29 -8.98
N ASP A 224 12.15 -28.46 -9.24
CA ASP A 224 12.15 -29.08 -10.59
C ASP A 224 11.11 -28.35 -11.46
N TYR A 225 11.60 -27.48 -12.34
CA TYR A 225 10.75 -26.75 -13.29
C TYR A 225 10.51 -27.52 -14.60
N THR A 226 11.04 -28.75 -14.73
CA THR A 226 10.83 -29.58 -15.92
C THR A 226 9.46 -30.25 -15.91
N LYS A 227 8.88 -30.47 -14.71
CA LYS A 227 7.53 -31.04 -14.53
C LYS A 227 6.49 -29.94 -14.72
N ARG A 228 6.00 -29.82 -15.95
CA ARG A 228 4.92 -28.88 -16.28
C ARG A 228 3.61 -29.62 -16.46
N GLY A 229 2.54 -29.11 -15.81
CA GLY A 229 1.19 -29.56 -16.12
C GLY A 229 0.66 -28.91 -17.40
N ASN A 230 -0.37 -29.53 -17.99
CA ASN A 230 -1.04 -28.98 -19.17
C ASN A 230 -2.15 -28.01 -18.78
N TYR A 231 -1.76 -26.96 -18.02
CA TYR A 231 -2.68 -25.90 -17.56
C TYR A 231 -1.92 -24.59 -17.38
N TYR A 232 -2.65 -23.50 -17.37
CA TYR A 232 -2.14 -22.20 -16.91
C TYR A 232 -2.89 -21.79 -15.64
N CYS A 233 -2.29 -20.91 -14.82
CA CYS A 233 -2.89 -20.52 -13.56
C CYS A 233 -2.94 -19.00 -13.37
N PHE A 234 -3.98 -18.57 -12.68
CA PHE A 234 -4.10 -17.23 -12.10
C PHE A 234 -3.94 -17.36 -10.58
N ILE A 235 -3.06 -16.54 -10.00
CA ILE A 235 -2.87 -16.47 -8.57
C ILE A 235 -3.10 -15.03 -8.13
N GLY A 236 -4.12 -14.79 -7.30
CA GLY A 236 -4.40 -13.43 -6.83
C GLY A 236 -5.76 -13.25 -6.20
N ARG A 237 -6.02 -12.03 -5.74
CA ARG A 237 -7.33 -11.65 -5.20
C ARG A 237 -8.39 -11.67 -6.31
N LEU A 238 -9.51 -12.29 -6.03
CA LEU A 238 -10.65 -12.34 -6.96
C LEU A 238 -11.48 -11.06 -6.81
N SER A 239 -11.06 -10.02 -7.50
CA SER A 239 -11.64 -8.69 -7.46
C SER A 239 -11.63 -8.03 -8.84
N PRO A 240 -12.52 -7.06 -9.12
CA PRO A 240 -12.68 -6.47 -10.45
C PRO A 240 -11.39 -5.91 -11.04
N GLU A 241 -10.57 -5.25 -10.23
CA GLU A 241 -9.31 -4.63 -10.65
C GLU A 241 -8.22 -5.65 -11.07
N LYS A 242 -8.44 -6.94 -10.80
CA LYS A 242 -7.55 -8.03 -11.24
C LYS A 242 -7.93 -8.65 -12.58
N GLY A 243 -9.03 -8.17 -13.19
CA GLY A 243 -9.45 -8.63 -14.52
C GLY A 243 -9.92 -10.10 -14.56
N VAL A 244 -10.35 -10.66 -13.43
CA VAL A 244 -10.72 -12.08 -13.32
C VAL A 244 -11.84 -12.46 -14.27
N ARG A 245 -12.82 -11.58 -14.50
CA ARG A 245 -13.92 -11.84 -15.45
C ARG A 245 -13.40 -11.96 -16.88
N THR A 246 -12.57 -11.01 -17.31
CA THR A 246 -11.94 -11.02 -18.64
C THR A 246 -11.06 -12.27 -18.82
N LEU A 247 -10.34 -12.67 -17.76
CA LEU A 247 -9.56 -13.91 -17.81
C LEU A 247 -10.44 -15.14 -18.03
N ILE A 248 -11.56 -15.24 -17.32
CA ILE A 248 -12.53 -16.37 -17.47
C ILE A 248 -13.14 -16.37 -18.86
N GLU A 249 -13.55 -15.21 -19.38
CA GLU A 249 -14.08 -15.09 -20.74
C GLU A 249 -13.07 -15.54 -21.79
N ALA A 250 -11.81 -15.13 -21.65
CA ALA A 250 -10.72 -15.57 -22.54
C ALA A 250 -10.44 -17.07 -22.39
N ALA A 251 -10.46 -17.61 -21.17
CA ALA A 251 -10.24 -19.02 -20.90
C ALA A 251 -11.30 -19.92 -21.55
N ASN A 252 -12.55 -19.47 -21.60
CA ASN A 252 -13.65 -20.20 -22.26
C ASN A 252 -13.46 -20.37 -23.77
N ALA A 253 -12.65 -19.53 -24.39
CA ALA A 253 -12.33 -19.61 -25.82
C ALA A 253 -11.08 -20.45 -26.12
N LEU A 254 -10.41 -20.98 -25.09
CA LEU A 254 -9.14 -21.70 -25.23
C LEU A 254 -9.29 -23.17 -24.82
N PRO A 255 -8.60 -24.11 -25.52
CA PRO A 255 -8.66 -25.54 -25.21
C PRO A 255 -7.76 -25.94 -24.01
N TYR A 256 -7.36 -25.00 -23.18
CA TYR A 256 -6.46 -25.23 -22.06
C TYR A 256 -7.16 -25.04 -20.72
N LYS A 257 -6.79 -25.87 -19.74
CA LYS A 257 -7.33 -25.79 -18.38
C LYS A 257 -6.79 -24.55 -17.67
N LEU A 258 -7.68 -23.70 -17.13
CA LEU A 258 -7.33 -22.61 -16.22
C LEU A 258 -7.53 -23.06 -14.77
N VAL A 259 -6.47 -22.86 -13.94
CA VAL A 259 -6.53 -23.03 -12.48
C VAL A 259 -6.55 -21.65 -11.82
N VAL A 260 -7.56 -21.36 -11.02
CA VAL A 260 -7.71 -20.08 -10.32
C VAL A 260 -7.43 -20.28 -8.84
N ILE A 261 -6.41 -19.59 -8.32
CA ILE A 261 -5.98 -19.69 -6.92
C ILE A 261 -6.15 -18.30 -6.27
N GLY A 262 -7.04 -18.23 -5.27
CA GLY A 262 -7.26 -17.00 -4.50
C GLY A 262 -8.66 -16.92 -3.92
N GLY A 263 -8.91 -15.80 -3.21
CA GLY A 263 -10.20 -15.45 -2.63
C GLY A 263 -10.54 -13.99 -2.90
N GLY A 264 -11.79 -13.59 -2.67
CA GLY A 264 -12.24 -12.20 -2.83
C GLY A 264 -13.72 -12.07 -3.15
N ALA A 265 -14.16 -10.84 -3.41
CA ALA A 265 -15.57 -10.53 -3.62
C ALA A 265 -16.22 -11.27 -4.81
N LEU A 266 -15.40 -11.71 -5.78
CA LEU A 266 -15.88 -12.44 -6.96
C LEU A 266 -15.80 -13.99 -6.79
N ALA A 267 -15.41 -14.49 -5.62
CA ALA A 267 -15.22 -15.93 -5.40
C ALA A 267 -16.53 -16.74 -5.60
N GLY A 268 -17.69 -16.20 -5.19
CA GLY A 268 -19.00 -16.83 -5.38
C GLY A 268 -19.30 -17.05 -6.87
N GLY A 269 -19.14 -16.02 -7.69
CA GLY A 269 -19.41 -16.11 -9.13
C GLY A 269 -18.43 -16.97 -9.93
N VAL A 270 -17.29 -17.34 -9.33
CA VAL A 270 -16.32 -18.28 -9.93
C VAL A 270 -16.68 -19.73 -9.60
N LYS A 271 -17.25 -19.97 -8.41
CA LYS A 271 -17.65 -21.32 -7.97
C LYS A 271 -18.89 -21.88 -8.68
N ASP A 272 -19.80 -21.00 -9.09
CA ASP A 272 -21.05 -21.42 -9.78
C ASP A 272 -20.86 -21.84 -11.25
N ARG A 273 -19.65 -21.69 -11.79
CA ARG A 273 -19.27 -22.24 -13.09
C ARG A 273 -18.37 -23.43 -12.83
N SER A 274 -19.00 -24.60 -12.61
CA SER A 274 -18.29 -25.89 -12.48
C SER A 274 -17.47 -26.14 -13.73
N TRP A 275 -16.17 -26.15 -13.54
CA TRP A 275 -15.21 -26.61 -14.53
C TRP A 275 -14.88 -28.05 -14.19
N GLU A 276 -15.47 -29.01 -14.90
CA GLU A 276 -15.01 -30.39 -14.95
C GLU A 276 -13.69 -30.50 -15.69
#